data_4b5b14c551fc361efec5f09635ac6b79
#
_entry.id   4b5b14c551fc361efec5f09635ac6b79
#
_cell.length_a   1.000
_cell.length_b   1.000
_cell.length_c   1.000
_cell.angle_alpha   90.00
_cell.angle_beta   90.00
_cell.angle_gamma   90.00
#
_symmetry.space_group_name_H-M   'P 1'
#
loop_
_entity.id
_entity.type
_entity.pdbx_description
1 polymer ?
#
loop_
_entity_poly.entity_id
_entity_poly.type
_entity_poly.pdbx_seq_one_letter_code
_entity_poly.pdbx_strand_id
1 'polypeptide(L)'
;TSSSKGADKEISLKVAAVDKPSDTILFYQPAVRVSVDDAKEIYAFSHAKNLPNDYSYIIASVDDEKNVESVKSELGKDYTASSIQDVRKAMLSFVNVAQMALIGFGALALLASVFGIVNTMYISVLERTSQIGLMKALGMRGRDIGKMFRYEAAWVGLLGGLIGVGLASLMSLLNPMIANFLKLEQGTNLLVVNPLQMGLLIIGLMIMAVLSGWLPSRKATKLDPIEALRTE
;
A
#
# COMPACT_ATOMS: atom_id res chain seq x y z
N THR A 1 14.46 -32.00 33.30
CA THR A 1 15.71 -32.47 32.71
C THR A 1 15.88 -33.95 32.99
N SER A 2 15.24 -34.79 32.18
CA SER A 2 15.47 -36.25 32.18
C SER A 2 16.39 -36.54 31.00
N SER A 3 17.66 -36.66 31.24
CA SER A 3 18.64 -37.16 30.28
C SER A 3 18.38 -38.67 30.10
N SER A 4 17.64 -39.04 29.10
CA SER A 4 17.56 -40.39 28.59
C SER A 4 18.89 -40.67 27.89
N LYS A 5 19.75 -41.56 28.45
CA LYS A 5 20.86 -42.19 27.73
C LYS A 5 20.24 -43.04 26.61
N GLY A 6 19.95 -42.41 25.46
CA GLY A 6 19.62 -43.12 24.23
C GLY A 6 20.91 -43.67 23.63
N ALA A 7 20.85 -44.88 23.08
CA ALA A 7 21.93 -45.44 22.28
C ALA A 7 22.15 -44.51 21.06
N ASP A 8 23.39 -44.07 20.84
CA ASP A 8 23.73 -43.32 19.64
C ASP A 8 23.80 -44.27 18.44
N LYS A 9 23.09 -43.96 17.36
CA LYS A 9 23.17 -44.68 16.10
C LYS A 9 23.71 -43.74 15.03
N GLU A 10 24.83 -44.07 14.45
CA GLU A 10 25.34 -43.36 13.29
C GLU A 10 24.66 -43.85 12.02
N ILE A 11 24.04 -42.94 11.29
CA ILE A 11 23.42 -43.18 9.97
C ILE A 11 24.21 -42.32 8.98
N SER A 12 24.88 -43.01 8.03
CA SER A 12 25.61 -42.32 6.97
C SER A 12 24.67 -41.98 5.81
N LEU A 13 24.39 -40.71 5.63
CA LEU A 13 23.57 -40.22 4.51
C LEU A 13 24.49 -39.65 3.41
N LYS A 14 24.23 -40.03 2.15
CA LYS A 14 24.90 -39.44 1.00
C LYS A 14 24.16 -38.20 0.55
N VAL A 15 24.84 -37.04 0.60
CA VAL A 15 24.25 -35.80 0.07
C VAL A 15 24.08 -35.92 -1.45
N ALA A 16 22.85 -35.97 -1.91
CA ALA A 16 22.51 -36.06 -3.34
C ALA A 16 22.39 -34.68 -4.00
N ALA A 17 21.88 -33.71 -3.27
CA ALA A 17 21.77 -32.34 -3.73
C ALA A 17 21.69 -31.37 -2.53
N VAL A 18 22.08 -30.13 -2.77
CA VAL A 18 21.94 -29.04 -1.80
C VAL A 18 21.00 -28.00 -2.41
N ASP A 19 19.88 -27.76 -1.75
CA ASP A 19 18.95 -26.72 -2.18
C ASP A 19 19.62 -25.34 -2.03
N LYS A 20 19.48 -24.48 -3.06
CA LYS A 20 19.85 -23.09 -2.93
C LYS A 20 18.97 -22.46 -1.85
N PRO A 21 19.54 -21.75 -0.87
CA PRO A 21 18.73 -21.01 0.07
C PRO A 21 17.88 -19.99 -0.71
N SER A 22 16.60 -19.92 -0.38
CA SER A 22 15.74 -18.84 -0.87
C SER A 22 16.22 -17.55 -0.22
N ASP A 23 16.48 -16.51 -1.02
CA ASP A 23 16.91 -15.20 -0.54
C ASP A 23 15.80 -14.48 0.28
N THR A 24 14.60 -15.05 0.31
CA THR A 24 13.45 -14.53 1.04
C THR A 24 13.35 -15.18 2.41
N ILE A 25 13.72 -14.45 3.45
CA ILE A 25 13.75 -14.89 4.87
C ILE A 25 12.39 -15.44 5.34
N LEU A 26 11.28 -14.99 4.77
CA LEU A 26 9.93 -15.35 5.19
C LEU A 26 9.55 -16.82 4.91
N PHE A 27 10.27 -17.51 4.01
CA PHE A 27 9.89 -18.87 3.56
C PHE A 27 11.02 -19.90 3.65
N TYR A 28 12.21 -19.49 4.07
CA TYR A 28 13.33 -20.41 4.22
C TYR A 28 13.29 -21.09 5.58
N GLN A 29 12.89 -22.35 5.59
CA GLN A 29 13.16 -23.24 6.72
C GLN A 29 14.25 -24.20 6.29
N PRO A 30 15.42 -24.20 6.96
CA PRO A 30 16.43 -25.19 6.69
C PRO A 30 15.86 -26.59 6.98
N ALA A 31 15.71 -27.39 5.94
CA ALA A 31 15.16 -28.72 6.05
C ALA A 31 16.12 -29.72 5.38
N VAL A 32 16.33 -30.84 6.04
CA VAL A 32 17.02 -31.98 5.45
C VAL A 32 15.97 -32.90 4.86
N ARG A 33 16.02 -33.09 3.55
CA ARG A 33 15.16 -34.06 2.85
C ARG A 33 15.87 -35.39 2.75
N VAL A 34 15.27 -36.42 3.26
CA VAL A 34 15.78 -37.80 3.22
C VAL A 34 14.82 -38.69 2.42
N SER A 35 15.31 -39.83 1.96
CA SER A 35 14.43 -40.83 1.34
C SER A 35 13.39 -41.35 2.35
N VAL A 36 12.26 -41.85 1.84
CA VAL A 36 11.21 -42.43 2.71
C VAL A 36 11.74 -43.58 3.56
N ASP A 37 12.64 -44.36 2.99
CA ASP A 37 13.22 -45.53 3.68
C ASP A 37 14.18 -45.08 4.78
N ASP A 38 15.06 -44.10 4.52
CA ASP A 38 15.93 -43.52 5.53
C ASP A 38 15.13 -42.83 6.63
N ALA A 39 14.05 -42.11 6.26
CA ALA A 39 13.15 -41.47 7.23
C ALA A 39 12.48 -42.51 8.14
N LYS A 40 12.06 -43.64 7.63
CA LYS A 40 11.51 -44.76 8.41
C LYS A 40 12.53 -45.32 9.41
N GLU A 41 13.77 -45.46 8.98
CA GLU A 41 14.84 -45.96 9.86
C GLU A 41 15.17 -44.98 10.99
N ILE A 42 15.26 -43.70 10.67
CA ILE A 42 15.47 -42.61 11.66
C ILE A 42 14.33 -42.55 12.66
N TYR A 43 13.10 -42.61 12.17
CA TYR A 43 11.91 -42.53 13.02
C TYR A 43 11.79 -43.74 13.94
N ALA A 44 12.01 -44.95 13.42
CA ALA A 44 11.94 -46.20 14.19
C ALA A 44 12.97 -46.18 15.33
N PHE A 45 14.17 -45.62 15.12
CA PHE A 45 15.16 -45.45 16.12
C PHE A 45 14.74 -44.42 17.21
N SER A 46 14.15 -43.30 16.82
CA SER A 46 13.81 -42.21 17.76
C SER A 46 12.57 -42.50 18.61
N HIS A 47 11.63 -43.30 18.16
CA HIS A 47 10.32 -43.49 18.80
C HIS A 47 10.02 -44.87 19.32
N ALA A 48 10.91 -45.87 19.15
CA ALA A 48 10.80 -47.25 19.67
C ALA A 48 9.42 -47.95 19.42
N LYS A 49 8.57 -47.45 18.54
CA LYS A 49 7.27 -47.98 18.18
C LYS A 49 6.98 -47.80 16.70
N ASN A 50 6.18 -48.74 16.15
CA ASN A 50 5.77 -48.72 14.76
C ASN A 50 5.40 -47.34 14.25
N LEU A 51 5.93 -46.99 13.08
CA LEU A 51 5.49 -45.80 12.34
C LEU A 51 3.97 -45.79 12.24
N PRO A 52 3.28 -44.71 12.56
CA PRO A 52 1.92 -44.57 12.12
C PRO A 52 1.93 -44.65 10.58
N ASN A 53 1.00 -45.46 10.01
CA ASN A 53 0.81 -45.52 8.56
C ASN A 53 0.22 -44.19 8.00
N ASP A 54 0.21 -43.15 8.81
CA ASP A 54 -0.42 -41.87 8.49
C ASP A 54 0.63 -40.87 8.11
N TYR A 55 0.48 -40.26 6.95
CA TYR A 55 1.32 -39.17 6.50
C TYR A 55 0.68 -37.84 6.93
N SER A 56 1.47 -36.95 7.51
CA SER A 56 0.99 -35.64 7.93
C SER A 56 0.61 -34.75 6.74
N TYR A 57 1.27 -34.92 5.62
CA TYR A 57 0.98 -34.21 4.36
C TYR A 57 1.58 -34.97 3.17
N ILE A 58 1.00 -34.76 2.01
CA ILE A 58 1.44 -35.31 0.72
C ILE A 58 1.66 -34.11 -0.22
N ILE A 59 2.79 -34.08 -0.90
CA ILE A 59 3.07 -33.09 -1.94
C ILE A 59 2.80 -33.78 -3.29
N ALA A 60 1.82 -33.24 -4.01
CA ALA A 60 1.52 -33.68 -5.39
C ALA A 60 2.01 -32.59 -6.36
N SER A 61 2.62 -33.05 -7.46
CA SER A 61 3.00 -32.17 -8.56
C SER A 61 1.98 -32.29 -9.68
N VAL A 62 1.58 -31.17 -10.24
CA VAL A 62 0.62 -31.11 -11.36
C VAL A 62 1.37 -30.65 -12.60
N ASP A 63 1.05 -31.21 -13.73
CA ASP A 63 1.71 -31.03 -15.03
C ASP A 63 1.52 -29.62 -15.61
N ASP A 64 0.36 -28.98 -15.38
CA ASP A 64 0.05 -27.63 -15.85
C ASP A 64 -0.66 -26.83 -14.75
N GLU A 65 -0.30 -25.56 -14.61
CA GLU A 65 -0.89 -24.63 -13.66
C GLU A 65 -2.43 -24.52 -13.80
N LYS A 66 -2.96 -24.70 -15.01
CA LYS A 66 -4.40 -24.67 -15.28
C LYS A 66 -5.16 -25.85 -14.66
N ASN A 67 -4.48 -26.97 -14.46
CA ASN A 67 -5.08 -28.19 -13.93
C ASN A 67 -5.10 -28.22 -12.39
N VAL A 68 -4.39 -27.31 -11.74
CA VAL A 68 -4.28 -27.27 -10.27
C VAL A 68 -5.65 -27.16 -9.60
N GLU A 69 -6.55 -26.31 -10.11
CA GLU A 69 -7.86 -26.09 -9.50
C GLU A 69 -8.78 -27.32 -9.67
N SER A 70 -8.72 -28.01 -10.83
CA SER A 70 -9.47 -29.25 -11.05
C SER A 70 -8.98 -30.40 -10.18
N VAL A 71 -7.66 -30.60 -10.12
CA VAL A 71 -7.05 -31.63 -9.26
C VAL A 71 -7.35 -31.35 -7.79
N LYS A 72 -7.28 -30.09 -7.37
CA LYS A 72 -7.62 -29.67 -6.03
C LYS A 72 -9.08 -29.92 -5.68
N SER A 73 -10.02 -29.64 -6.60
CA SER A 73 -11.45 -29.88 -6.38
C SER A 73 -11.78 -31.37 -6.27
N GLU A 74 -11.02 -32.19 -6.96
CA GLU A 74 -11.17 -33.66 -6.91
C GLU A 74 -10.61 -34.24 -5.61
N LEU A 75 -9.41 -33.81 -5.21
CA LEU A 75 -8.78 -34.18 -3.94
C LEU A 75 -9.49 -33.60 -2.72
N GLY A 76 -10.08 -32.43 -2.85
CA GLY A 76 -10.73 -31.71 -1.74
C GLY A 76 -11.99 -32.36 -1.20
N LYS A 77 -12.46 -33.45 -1.81
CA LYS A 77 -13.58 -34.26 -1.29
C LYS A 77 -13.18 -35.06 -0.05
N ASP A 78 -11.94 -35.53 -0.04
CA ASP A 78 -11.43 -36.45 1.00
C ASP A 78 -10.28 -35.85 1.80
N TYR A 79 -9.60 -34.85 1.27
CA TYR A 79 -8.41 -34.21 1.85
C TYR A 79 -8.48 -32.69 1.79
N THR A 80 -7.82 -32.02 2.75
CA THR A 80 -7.63 -30.56 2.67
C THR A 80 -6.47 -30.28 1.71
N ALA A 81 -6.79 -29.96 0.45
CA ALA A 81 -5.80 -29.62 -0.55
C ALA A 81 -5.56 -28.09 -0.58
N SER A 82 -4.30 -27.67 -0.48
CA SER A 82 -3.88 -26.28 -0.64
C SER A 82 -2.81 -26.18 -1.73
N SER A 83 -2.87 -25.11 -2.51
CA SER A 83 -1.90 -24.85 -3.57
C SER A 83 -1.12 -23.57 -3.30
N ILE A 84 0.03 -23.41 -3.97
CA ILE A 84 0.79 -22.14 -3.95
C ILE A 84 -0.09 -20.98 -4.44
N GLN A 85 -1.02 -21.26 -5.36
CA GLN A 85 -1.97 -20.25 -5.84
C GLN A 85 -2.91 -19.75 -4.73
N ASP A 86 -3.31 -20.61 -3.78
CA ASP A 86 -4.16 -20.18 -2.66
C ASP A 86 -3.41 -19.25 -1.72
N VAL A 87 -2.15 -19.56 -1.44
CA VAL A 87 -1.27 -18.68 -0.65
C VAL A 87 -1.09 -17.35 -1.35
N ARG A 88 -0.85 -17.38 -2.67
CA ARG A 88 -0.75 -16.17 -3.49
C ARG A 88 -2.05 -15.36 -3.48
N LYS A 89 -3.21 -16.00 -3.65
CA LYS A 89 -4.54 -15.36 -3.58
C LYS A 89 -4.77 -14.74 -2.20
N ALA A 90 -4.43 -15.45 -1.12
CA ALA A 90 -4.55 -14.93 0.24
C ALA A 90 -3.65 -13.71 0.47
N MET A 91 -2.40 -13.74 0.01
CA MET A 91 -1.49 -12.61 0.08
C MET A 91 -1.99 -11.40 -0.73
N LEU A 92 -2.47 -11.62 -1.96
CA LEU A 92 -3.04 -10.57 -2.79
C LEU A 92 -4.30 -9.99 -2.16
N SER A 93 -5.14 -10.82 -1.54
CA SER A 93 -6.32 -10.37 -0.81
C SER A 93 -5.94 -9.46 0.37
N PHE A 94 -4.93 -9.83 1.14
CA PHE A 94 -4.40 -9.00 2.22
C PHE A 94 -3.89 -7.65 1.70
N VAL A 95 -3.11 -7.66 0.62
CA VAL A 95 -2.60 -6.43 -0.04
C VAL A 95 -3.76 -5.56 -0.51
N ASN A 96 -4.80 -6.15 -1.14
CA ASN A 96 -5.97 -5.41 -1.60
C ASN A 96 -6.74 -4.76 -0.44
N VAL A 97 -6.92 -5.46 0.68
CA VAL A 97 -7.57 -4.89 1.88
C VAL A 97 -6.75 -3.74 2.45
N ALA A 98 -5.43 -3.90 2.56
CA ALA A 98 -4.55 -2.84 3.00
C ALA A 98 -4.58 -1.63 2.06
N GLN A 99 -4.60 -1.85 0.75
CA GLN A 99 -4.73 -0.80 -0.25
C GLN A 99 -6.06 -0.07 -0.15
N MET A 100 -7.19 -0.78 0.02
CA MET A 100 -8.50 -0.15 0.25
C MET A 100 -8.52 0.71 1.52
N ALA A 101 -7.91 0.24 2.60
CA ALA A 101 -7.78 1.03 3.83
C ALA A 101 -6.98 2.32 3.59
N LEU A 102 -5.83 2.24 2.89
CA LEU A 102 -5.03 3.41 2.54
C LEU A 102 -5.78 4.40 1.65
N ILE A 103 -6.53 3.91 0.65
CA ILE A 103 -7.39 4.74 -0.20
C ILE A 103 -8.47 5.43 0.67
N GLY A 104 -9.08 4.71 1.61
CA GLY A 104 -10.06 5.27 2.53
C GLY A 104 -9.48 6.40 3.39
N PHE A 105 -8.31 6.19 3.99
CA PHE A 105 -7.61 7.24 4.74
C PHE A 105 -7.23 8.43 3.85
N GLY A 106 -6.75 8.17 2.64
CA GLY A 106 -6.45 9.21 1.65
C GLY A 106 -7.68 10.04 1.28
N ALA A 107 -8.83 9.40 1.07
CA ALA A 107 -10.09 10.08 0.79
C ALA A 107 -10.54 10.96 1.97
N LEU A 108 -10.43 10.47 3.20
CA LEU A 108 -10.74 11.27 4.40
C LEU A 108 -9.79 12.47 4.54
N ALA A 109 -8.50 12.29 4.27
CA ALA A 109 -7.54 13.38 4.28
C ALA A 109 -7.85 14.44 3.21
N LEU A 110 -8.26 14.00 2.01
CA LEU A 110 -8.70 14.92 0.95
C LEU A 110 -9.95 15.70 1.37
N LEU A 111 -10.95 15.05 1.96
CA LEU A 111 -12.15 15.72 2.48
C LEU A 111 -11.78 16.78 3.54
N ALA A 112 -10.93 16.42 4.50
CA ALA A 112 -10.46 17.37 5.51
C ALA A 112 -9.73 18.55 4.88
N SER A 113 -8.89 18.32 3.86
CA SER A 113 -8.20 19.37 3.09
C SER A 113 -9.18 20.29 2.37
N VAL A 114 -10.22 19.74 1.73
CA VAL A 114 -11.30 20.52 1.07
C VAL A 114 -11.95 21.47 2.07
N PHE A 115 -12.35 20.97 3.24
CA PHE A 115 -12.93 21.82 4.30
C PHE A 115 -11.93 22.88 4.79
N GLY A 116 -10.64 22.54 4.93
CA GLY A 116 -9.58 23.47 5.28
C GLY A 116 -9.46 24.61 4.28
N ILE A 117 -9.42 24.30 2.98
CA ILE A 117 -9.35 25.28 1.89
C ILE A 117 -10.57 26.19 1.91
N VAL A 118 -11.79 25.63 2.00
CA VAL A 118 -13.04 26.38 2.04
C VAL A 118 -13.03 27.36 3.22
N ASN A 119 -12.66 26.90 4.41
CA ASN A 119 -12.61 27.74 5.61
C ASN A 119 -11.59 28.86 5.50
N THR A 120 -10.36 28.54 5.08
CA THR A 120 -9.28 29.52 4.93
C THR A 120 -9.63 30.58 3.89
N MET A 121 -10.16 30.16 2.75
CA MET A 121 -10.62 31.07 1.69
C MET A 121 -11.79 31.95 2.14
N TYR A 122 -12.70 31.39 2.94
CA TYR A 122 -13.82 32.15 3.49
C TYR A 122 -13.34 33.26 4.44
N ILE A 123 -12.40 32.94 5.32
CA ILE A 123 -11.77 33.91 6.22
C ILE A 123 -11.03 34.98 5.40
N SER A 124 -10.24 34.56 4.39
CA SER A 124 -9.52 35.50 3.50
C SER A 124 -10.45 36.48 2.78
N VAL A 125 -11.63 36.03 2.34
CA VAL A 125 -12.64 36.92 1.74
C VAL A 125 -13.17 37.93 2.76
N LEU A 126 -13.44 37.48 4.00
CA LEU A 126 -13.93 38.37 5.05
C LEU A 126 -12.89 39.43 5.44
N GLU A 127 -11.63 39.03 5.62
CA GLU A 127 -10.53 39.96 5.97
C GLU A 127 -10.26 40.99 4.88
N ARG A 128 -10.50 40.67 3.63
CA ARG A 128 -10.28 41.54 2.46
C ARG A 128 -11.56 42.19 1.94
N THR A 129 -12.64 42.19 2.72
CA THR A 129 -13.96 42.69 2.29
C THR A 129 -13.90 44.16 1.83
N SER A 130 -13.22 45.03 2.56
CA SER A 130 -13.06 46.45 2.20
C SER A 130 -12.26 46.65 0.91
N GLN A 131 -11.19 45.84 0.71
CA GLN A 131 -10.40 45.88 -0.53
C GLN A 131 -11.22 45.41 -1.73
N ILE A 132 -12.07 44.37 -1.57
CA ILE A 132 -12.98 43.88 -2.58
C ILE A 132 -14.03 44.94 -2.91
N GLY A 133 -14.56 45.62 -1.89
CA GLY A 133 -15.50 46.74 -2.06
C GLY A 133 -14.90 47.87 -2.88
N LEU A 134 -13.66 48.28 -2.55
CA LEU A 134 -12.91 49.28 -3.29
C LEU A 134 -12.68 48.91 -4.75
N MET A 135 -12.23 47.64 -5.03
CA MET A 135 -12.05 47.17 -6.39
C MET A 135 -13.34 47.24 -7.21
N LYS A 136 -14.48 46.90 -6.59
CA LYS A 136 -15.81 47.01 -7.24
C LYS A 136 -16.23 48.46 -7.47
N ALA A 137 -15.98 49.35 -6.51
CA ALA A 137 -16.26 50.78 -6.65
C ALA A 137 -15.45 51.39 -7.81
N LEU A 138 -14.23 50.90 -8.04
CA LEU A 138 -13.38 51.27 -9.17
C LEU A 138 -13.77 50.59 -10.50
N GLY A 139 -14.88 49.85 -10.53
CA GLY A 139 -15.46 49.26 -11.73
C GLY A 139 -14.99 47.80 -12.05
N MET A 140 -14.29 47.11 -11.16
CA MET A 140 -13.91 45.73 -11.36
C MET A 140 -15.15 44.83 -11.36
N ARG A 141 -15.24 43.93 -12.37
CA ARG A 141 -16.34 42.97 -12.46
C ARG A 141 -16.23 41.90 -11.39
N GLY A 142 -17.36 41.53 -10.77
CA GLY A 142 -17.37 40.43 -9.77
C GLY A 142 -16.79 39.12 -10.27
N ARG A 143 -16.92 38.84 -11.59
CA ARG A 143 -16.32 37.65 -12.22
C ARG A 143 -14.80 37.62 -12.14
N ASP A 144 -14.15 38.78 -12.23
CA ASP A 144 -12.69 38.88 -12.23
C ASP A 144 -12.15 38.75 -10.81
N ILE A 145 -12.87 39.28 -9.83
CA ILE A 145 -12.62 39.03 -8.41
C ILE A 145 -12.73 37.53 -8.10
N GLY A 146 -13.79 36.88 -8.59
CA GLY A 146 -13.95 35.44 -8.40
C GLY A 146 -12.85 34.60 -9.07
N LYS A 147 -12.28 35.05 -10.21
CA LYS A 147 -11.12 34.37 -10.83
C LYS A 147 -9.86 34.51 -9.97
N MET A 148 -9.65 35.65 -9.38
CA MET A 148 -8.50 35.91 -8.51
C MET A 148 -8.44 34.89 -7.34
N PHE A 149 -9.56 34.69 -6.64
CA PHE A 149 -9.65 33.68 -5.58
C PHE A 149 -9.51 32.25 -6.08
N ARG A 150 -9.99 31.95 -7.29
CA ARG A 150 -9.78 30.62 -7.90
C ARG A 150 -8.34 30.36 -8.28
N TYR A 151 -7.62 31.36 -8.75
CA TYR A 151 -6.17 31.24 -8.99
C TYR A 151 -5.39 31.06 -7.67
N GLU A 152 -5.79 31.75 -6.59
CA GLU A 152 -5.21 31.56 -5.26
C GLU A 152 -5.41 30.10 -4.80
N ALA A 153 -6.62 29.54 -4.93
CA ALA A 153 -6.89 28.15 -4.65
C ALA A 153 -6.07 27.19 -5.54
N ALA A 154 -5.91 27.49 -6.83
CA ALA A 154 -5.11 26.68 -7.75
C ALA A 154 -3.63 26.64 -7.31
N TRP A 155 -3.09 27.77 -6.87
CA TRP A 155 -1.72 27.85 -6.34
C TRP A 155 -1.56 27.01 -5.06
N VAL A 156 -2.54 27.05 -4.15
CA VAL A 156 -2.53 26.22 -2.93
C VAL A 156 -2.51 24.73 -3.31
N GLY A 157 -3.36 24.32 -4.26
CA GLY A 157 -3.38 22.94 -4.74
C GLY A 157 -2.09 22.52 -5.45
N LEU A 158 -1.54 23.40 -6.28
CA LEU A 158 -0.27 23.16 -6.98
C LEU A 158 0.90 22.98 -6.01
N LEU A 159 1.07 23.93 -5.08
CA LEU A 159 2.16 23.89 -4.09
C LEU A 159 2.01 22.69 -3.16
N GLY A 160 0.81 22.43 -2.66
CA GLY A 160 0.53 21.25 -1.85
C GLY A 160 0.81 19.94 -2.59
N GLY A 161 0.41 19.87 -3.86
CA GLY A 161 0.71 18.73 -4.73
C GLY A 161 2.21 18.53 -4.97
N LEU A 162 2.94 19.61 -5.26
CA LEU A 162 4.40 19.55 -5.45
C LEU A 162 5.13 19.12 -4.18
N ILE A 163 4.75 19.67 -3.04
CA ILE A 163 5.34 19.29 -1.74
C ILE A 163 5.04 17.82 -1.45
N GLY A 164 3.79 17.37 -1.60
CA GLY A 164 3.40 15.98 -1.36
C GLY A 164 4.14 15.00 -2.26
N VAL A 165 4.20 15.26 -3.56
CA VAL A 165 4.95 14.46 -4.53
C VAL A 165 6.46 14.52 -4.24
N GLY A 166 6.99 15.68 -3.86
CA GLY A 166 8.39 15.84 -3.48
C GLY A 166 8.76 14.97 -2.28
N LEU A 167 7.93 14.97 -1.23
CA LEU A 167 8.12 14.12 -0.05
C LEU A 167 8.03 12.63 -0.41
N ALA A 168 7.05 12.24 -1.22
CA ALA A 168 6.92 10.85 -1.68
C ALA A 168 8.13 10.39 -2.51
N SER A 169 8.64 11.27 -3.38
CA SER A 169 9.85 11.01 -4.17
C SER A 169 11.09 10.89 -3.28
N LEU A 170 11.20 11.73 -2.25
CA LEU A 170 12.29 11.66 -1.28
C LEU A 170 12.26 10.34 -0.51
N MET A 171 11.06 9.88 -0.09
CA MET A 171 10.91 8.56 0.53
C MET A 171 11.30 7.41 -0.41
N SER A 172 11.07 7.54 -1.71
CA SER A 172 11.50 6.54 -2.70
C SER A 172 13.04 6.42 -2.78
N LEU A 173 13.80 7.47 -2.46
CA LEU A 173 15.25 7.39 -2.37
C LEU A 173 15.75 6.51 -1.21
N LEU A 174 14.89 6.25 -0.22
CA LEU A 174 15.19 5.35 0.90
C LEU A 174 14.98 3.87 0.56
N ASN A 175 14.49 3.55 -0.65
CA ASN A 175 14.27 2.17 -1.11
C ASN A 175 15.47 1.23 -0.84
N PRO A 176 16.73 1.59 -1.24
CA PRO A 176 17.86 0.68 -1.04
C PRO A 176 18.17 0.47 0.46
N MET A 177 17.97 1.49 1.29
CA MET A 177 18.18 1.38 2.73
C MET A 177 17.15 0.45 3.37
N ILE A 178 15.89 0.59 2.99
CA ILE A 178 14.78 -0.24 3.49
C ILE A 178 14.94 -1.69 2.99
N ALA A 179 15.28 -1.89 1.71
CA ALA A 179 15.51 -3.20 1.13
C ALA A 179 16.68 -3.93 1.84
N ASN A 180 17.78 -3.24 2.11
CA ASN A 180 18.91 -3.79 2.85
C ASN A 180 18.55 -4.13 4.30
N PHE A 181 17.76 -3.28 4.98
CA PHE A 181 17.31 -3.55 6.35
C PHE A 181 16.41 -4.79 6.42
N LEU A 182 15.52 -4.96 5.45
CA LEU A 182 14.62 -6.12 5.34
C LEU A 182 15.30 -7.34 4.69
N LYS A 183 16.59 -7.25 4.34
CA LYS A 183 17.36 -8.30 3.64
C LYS A 183 16.62 -8.81 2.38
N LEU A 184 16.01 -7.91 1.65
CA LEU A 184 15.36 -8.24 0.38
C LEU A 184 16.41 -8.35 -0.73
N GLU A 185 16.04 -9.05 -1.80
CA GLU A 185 16.90 -9.22 -2.97
C GLU A 185 17.31 -7.85 -3.55
N GLN A 186 18.60 -7.72 -3.91
CA GLN A 186 19.13 -6.46 -4.46
C GLN A 186 18.37 -6.07 -5.73
N GLY A 187 17.84 -4.85 -5.75
CA GLY A 187 17.02 -4.34 -6.86
C GLY A 187 15.52 -4.37 -6.60
N THR A 188 15.06 -4.85 -5.44
CA THR A 188 13.64 -4.77 -5.08
C THR A 188 13.24 -3.32 -4.80
N ASN A 189 12.41 -2.75 -5.67
CA ASN A 189 11.83 -1.43 -5.47
C ASN A 189 10.50 -1.55 -4.73
N LEU A 190 10.47 -1.18 -3.45
CA LEU A 190 9.26 -1.18 -2.62
C LEU A 190 8.33 -0.01 -2.96
N LEU A 191 8.92 1.14 -3.28
CA LEU A 191 8.21 2.36 -3.68
C LEU A 191 8.55 2.67 -5.14
N VAL A 192 7.61 2.43 -6.03
CA VAL A 192 7.77 2.75 -7.45
C VAL A 192 7.10 4.09 -7.73
N VAL A 193 7.89 5.07 -8.09
CA VAL A 193 7.45 6.41 -8.43
C VAL A 193 7.31 6.52 -9.95
N ASN A 194 6.07 6.66 -10.42
CA ASN A 194 5.80 6.89 -11.83
C ASN A 194 5.56 8.39 -12.08
N PRO A 195 6.41 9.08 -12.86
CA PRO A 195 6.30 10.53 -13.09
C PRO A 195 4.95 10.95 -13.69
N LEU A 196 4.37 10.13 -14.56
CA LEU A 196 3.05 10.42 -15.15
C LEU A 196 1.94 10.42 -14.10
N GLN A 197 1.94 9.42 -13.22
CA GLN A 197 0.95 9.32 -12.14
C GLN A 197 1.09 10.48 -11.15
N MET A 198 2.32 10.90 -10.86
CA MET A 198 2.58 12.07 -10.01
C MET A 198 2.09 13.36 -10.63
N GLY A 199 2.33 13.56 -11.93
CA GLY A 199 1.80 14.71 -12.64
C GLY A 199 0.26 14.75 -12.63
N LEU A 200 -0.40 13.61 -12.86
CA LEU A 200 -1.85 13.49 -12.78
C LEU A 200 -2.39 13.77 -11.37
N LEU A 201 -1.67 13.33 -10.34
CA LEU A 201 -2.03 13.60 -8.95
C LEU A 201 -1.95 15.09 -8.62
N ILE A 202 -0.89 15.80 -9.04
CA ILE A 202 -0.75 17.25 -8.84
C ILE A 202 -1.91 17.99 -9.54
N ILE A 203 -2.22 17.62 -10.79
CA ILE A 203 -3.32 18.22 -11.54
C ILE A 203 -4.66 17.95 -10.84
N GLY A 204 -4.88 16.73 -10.37
CA GLY A 204 -6.08 16.35 -9.62
C GLY A 204 -6.25 17.17 -8.35
N LEU A 205 -5.19 17.32 -7.56
CA LEU A 205 -5.20 18.15 -6.34
C LEU A 205 -5.45 19.63 -6.65
N MET A 206 -4.87 20.15 -7.74
CA MET A 206 -5.13 21.52 -8.19
C MET A 206 -6.60 21.72 -8.57
N ILE A 207 -7.20 20.79 -9.29
CA ILE A 207 -8.62 20.81 -9.66
C ILE A 207 -9.49 20.78 -8.40
N MET A 208 -9.20 19.87 -7.46
CA MET A 208 -9.91 19.76 -6.19
C MET A 208 -9.82 21.06 -5.37
N ALA A 209 -8.65 21.70 -5.33
CA ALA A 209 -8.48 22.99 -4.65
C ALA A 209 -9.31 24.10 -5.30
N VAL A 210 -9.34 24.17 -6.64
CA VAL A 210 -10.16 25.14 -7.39
C VAL A 210 -11.64 24.92 -7.13
N LEU A 211 -12.10 23.66 -7.12
CA LEU A 211 -13.49 23.34 -6.78
C LEU A 211 -13.86 23.74 -5.36
N SER A 212 -12.94 23.50 -4.39
CA SER A 212 -13.11 23.89 -3.00
C SER A 212 -13.19 25.42 -2.83
N GLY A 213 -12.34 26.15 -3.57
CA GLY A 213 -12.32 27.62 -3.55
C GLY A 213 -13.50 28.28 -4.29
N TRP A 214 -14.29 27.51 -5.03
CA TRP A 214 -15.40 28.07 -5.82
C TRP A 214 -16.56 28.62 -4.98
N LEU A 215 -16.90 27.96 -3.87
CA LEU A 215 -17.94 28.42 -2.93
C LEU A 215 -17.59 29.77 -2.31
N PRO A 216 -16.41 29.95 -1.66
CA PRO A 216 -16.02 31.22 -1.09
C PRO A 216 -15.81 32.31 -2.17
N SER A 217 -15.27 31.96 -3.35
CA SER A 217 -15.10 32.92 -4.44
C SER A 217 -16.44 33.50 -4.92
N ARG A 218 -17.51 32.70 -4.96
CA ARG A 218 -18.86 33.19 -5.27
C ARG A 218 -19.38 34.20 -4.24
N LYS A 219 -19.05 34.02 -2.96
CA LYS A 219 -19.43 34.98 -1.91
C LYS A 219 -18.74 36.33 -2.13
N ALA A 220 -17.44 36.30 -2.44
CA ALA A 220 -16.69 37.52 -2.78
C ALA A 220 -17.29 38.27 -3.99
N THR A 221 -17.80 37.54 -5.00
CA THR A 221 -18.41 38.16 -6.18
C THR A 221 -19.73 38.86 -5.89
N LYS A 222 -20.44 38.51 -4.82
CA LYS A 222 -21.76 39.04 -4.45
C LYS A 222 -21.71 40.14 -3.42
N LEU A 223 -20.54 40.48 -2.87
CA LEU A 223 -20.40 41.58 -1.89
C LEU A 223 -20.90 42.91 -2.49
N ASP A 224 -21.71 43.65 -1.75
CA ASP A 224 -22.11 45.00 -2.11
C ASP A 224 -20.95 45.97 -1.78
N PRO A 225 -20.50 46.79 -2.74
CA PRO A 225 -19.41 47.73 -2.52
C PRO A 225 -19.72 48.76 -1.44
N ILE A 226 -20.99 49.22 -1.29
CA ILE A 226 -21.40 50.22 -0.29
C ILE A 226 -21.31 49.59 1.12
N GLU A 227 -21.82 48.37 1.27
CA GLU A 227 -21.82 47.65 2.55
C GLU A 227 -20.40 47.23 2.95
N ALA A 228 -19.58 46.84 1.97
CA ALA A 228 -18.19 46.45 2.18
C ALA A 228 -17.28 47.60 2.64
N LEU A 229 -17.59 48.83 2.24
CA LEU A 229 -16.85 50.04 2.67
C LEU A 229 -17.39 50.65 3.97
N ARG A 230 -18.60 50.25 4.40
CA ARG A 230 -19.23 50.74 5.64
C ARG A 230 -18.82 49.96 6.90
N THR A 231 -18.26 48.77 6.72
CA THR A 231 -17.84 47.85 7.81
C THR A 231 -16.47 48.21 8.35
N GLU A 232 -16.20 49.49 8.71
CA GLU A 232 -15.16 49.91 9.63
C GLU A 232 -15.77 50.28 10.98
#